data_ff896b6852bfeebd7743b1343cec50ef
#
_entry.id   ff896b6852bfeebd7743b1343cec50ef
#
_cell.length_a   1.000
_cell.length_b   1.000
_cell.length_c   1.000
_cell.angle_alpha   90.00
_cell.angle_beta   90.00
_cell.angle_gamma   90.00
#
_symmetry.space_group_name_H-M   'P 1'
#
loop_
_entity.id
_entity.type
_entity.pdbx_description
1 polymer ?
#
loop_
_entity_poly.entity_id
_entity_poly.type
_entity_poly.pdbx_seq_one_letter_code
_entity_poly.pdbx_strand_id
1 'polypeptide(L)'
;MLLDAFYKVFTNVKSETALVYKGLDITYKSLLETINNWQLEIVRQGLKSGQVVALNGDFTPNTIALLFALIENANIIVPLANQQPSSNQKKIEISGVATIISVNENDDVSFERLNSSSVPTLYEKLRSQCHPGLVLFTSGTSGEPKAAVHDFVKLLEKFKRRTLTFRTLNFLLFDHWGGLNT
;
A
#
# COMPACT_ATOMS: atom_id res chain seq x y z
N MET A 1 0.80 17.75 -0.61
CA MET A 1 0.60 16.28 -0.71
C MET A 1 1.13 15.62 0.54
N LEU A 2 0.55 14.51 0.97
CA LEU A 2 0.95 13.84 2.23
C LEU A 2 2.40 13.36 2.20
N LEU A 3 2.87 12.93 1.04
CA LEU A 3 4.20 12.33 0.84
C LEU A 3 5.28 13.33 0.34
N ASP A 4 5.02 14.64 0.40
CA ASP A 4 5.97 15.67 -0.08
C ASP A 4 7.38 15.54 0.51
N ALA A 5 7.47 15.18 1.80
CA ALA A 5 8.75 14.98 2.46
C ALA A 5 9.55 13.82 1.84
N PHE A 6 8.88 12.73 1.47
CA PHE A 6 9.47 11.59 0.79
C PHE A 6 9.91 11.97 -0.63
N TYR A 7 9.04 12.63 -1.39
CA TYR A 7 9.35 13.03 -2.75
C TYR A 7 10.53 14.00 -2.84
N LYS A 8 10.67 14.91 -1.86
CA LYS A 8 11.85 15.78 -1.76
C LYS A 8 13.15 14.96 -1.57
N VAL A 9 13.12 13.97 -0.66
CA VAL A 9 14.28 13.09 -0.46
C VAL A 9 14.58 12.31 -1.72
N PHE A 10 13.59 11.65 -2.32
CA PHE A 10 13.74 10.85 -3.54
C PHE A 10 14.30 11.68 -4.70
N THR A 11 13.85 12.94 -4.84
CA THR A 11 14.34 13.85 -5.88
C THR A 11 15.80 14.25 -5.65
N ASN A 12 16.23 14.43 -4.40
CA ASN A 12 17.61 14.79 -4.07
C ASN A 12 18.60 13.67 -4.36
N VAL A 13 18.15 12.41 -4.25
CA VAL A 13 18.98 11.20 -4.45
C VAL A 13 18.51 10.39 -5.69
N LYS A 14 17.92 11.03 -6.66
CA LYS A 14 17.25 10.42 -7.82
C LYS A 14 18.07 9.40 -8.60
N SER A 15 19.41 9.55 -8.62
CA SER A 15 20.32 8.63 -9.31
C SER A 15 20.77 7.44 -8.44
N GLU A 16 20.46 7.47 -7.14
CA GLU A 16 20.81 6.37 -6.25
C GLU A 16 19.80 5.21 -6.38
N THR A 17 20.23 4.01 -5.98
CA THR A 17 19.37 2.82 -5.94
C THR A 17 18.36 2.96 -4.81
N ALA A 18 17.08 2.94 -5.14
CA ALA A 18 15.96 2.94 -4.19
C ALA A 18 15.69 1.53 -3.68
N LEU A 19 15.70 0.55 -4.58
CA LEU A 19 15.47 -0.86 -4.27
C LEU A 19 16.18 -1.76 -5.29
N VAL A 20 16.48 -2.98 -4.87
CA VAL A 20 16.99 -4.03 -5.75
C VAL A 20 15.95 -5.13 -5.82
N TYR A 21 15.47 -5.44 -7.03
CA TYR A 21 14.48 -6.48 -7.25
C TYR A 21 14.97 -7.46 -8.31
N LYS A 22 15.05 -8.74 -7.98
CA LYS A 22 15.56 -9.81 -8.88
C LYS A 22 16.93 -9.48 -9.51
N GLY A 23 17.81 -8.86 -8.72
CA GLY A 23 19.16 -8.47 -9.17
C GLY A 23 19.21 -7.20 -10.04
N LEU A 24 18.09 -6.52 -10.23
CA LEU A 24 18.01 -5.25 -10.97
C LEU A 24 17.93 -4.07 -10.01
N ASP A 25 18.78 -3.09 -10.22
CA ASP A 25 18.78 -1.83 -9.50
C ASP A 25 17.67 -0.90 -10.02
N ILE A 26 16.74 -0.53 -9.16
CA ILE A 26 15.69 0.46 -9.42
C ILE A 26 16.08 1.76 -8.74
N THR A 27 16.30 2.82 -9.52
CA THR A 27 16.68 4.12 -8.97
C THR A 27 15.48 4.86 -8.38
N TYR A 28 15.74 5.84 -7.50
CA TYR A 28 14.69 6.74 -7.01
C TYR A 28 14.00 7.51 -8.14
N LYS A 29 14.72 7.83 -9.23
CA LYS A 29 14.12 8.44 -10.42
C LYS A 29 13.09 7.51 -11.04
N SER A 30 13.45 6.26 -11.31
CA SER A 30 12.55 5.26 -11.89
C SER A 30 11.35 4.99 -10.99
N LEU A 31 11.57 4.90 -9.67
CA LEU A 31 10.48 4.74 -8.70
C LEU A 31 9.49 5.91 -8.74
N LEU A 32 9.98 7.17 -8.77
CA LEU A 32 9.13 8.35 -8.87
C LEU A 32 8.32 8.37 -10.17
N GLU A 33 8.93 8.02 -11.31
CA GLU A 33 8.24 7.91 -12.60
C GLU A 33 7.14 6.84 -12.54
N THR A 34 7.43 5.70 -11.93
CA THR A 34 6.45 4.61 -11.76
C THR A 34 5.30 5.03 -10.84
N ILE A 35 5.58 5.73 -9.73
CA ILE A 35 4.54 6.29 -8.84
C ILE A 35 3.63 7.25 -9.62
N ASN A 36 4.20 8.19 -10.38
CA ASN A 36 3.42 9.14 -11.17
C ASN A 36 2.54 8.45 -12.21
N ASN A 37 3.06 7.42 -12.88
CA ASN A 37 2.27 6.63 -13.85
C ASN A 37 1.09 5.93 -13.16
N TRP A 38 1.30 5.35 -11.97
CA TRP A 38 0.23 4.73 -11.21
C TRP A 38 -0.77 5.74 -10.67
N GLN A 39 -0.38 6.94 -10.28
CA GLN A 39 -1.33 8.01 -9.90
C GLN A 39 -2.27 8.34 -11.05
N LEU A 40 -1.78 8.41 -12.28
CA LEU A 40 -2.63 8.63 -13.46
C LEU A 40 -3.51 7.42 -13.76
N GLU A 41 -2.96 6.21 -13.64
CA GLU A 41 -3.70 4.99 -13.98
C GLU A 41 -4.83 4.69 -12.98
N ILE A 42 -4.63 4.85 -11.67
CA ILE A 42 -5.69 4.65 -10.68
C ILE A 42 -6.87 5.63 -10.89
N VAL A 43 -6.58 6.86 -11.32
CA VAL A 43 -7.63 7.82 -11.71
C VAL A 43 -8.35 7.36 -12.97
N ARG A 44 -7.62 6.89 -13.99
CA ARG A 44 -8.19 6.33 -15.22
C ARG A 44 -9.05 5.10 -14.94
N GLN A 45 -8.61 4.26 -14.01
CA GLN A 45 -9.40 3.13 -13.51
C GLN A 45 -10.60 3.56 -12.66
N GLY A 46 -10.81 4.86 -12.41
CA GLY A 46 -11.95 5.39 -11.68
C GLY A 46 -11.93 5.08 -10.18
N LEU A 47 -10.75 4.84 -9.58
CA LEU A 47 -10.62 4.70 -8.13
C LEU A 47 -10.86 6.05 -7.45
N LYS A 48 -11.82 6.07 -6.53
CA LYS A 48 -12.16 7.29 -5.79
C LYS A 48 -11.44 7.34 -4.45
N SER A 49 -11.16 8.56 -3.97
CA SER A 49 -10.71 8.79 -2.59
C SER A 49 -11.65 8.12 -1.58
N GLY A 50 -11.11 7.56 -0.51
CA GLY A 50 -11.85 6.83 0.52
C GLY A 50 -12.36 5.45 0.11
N GLN A 51 -12.10 5.01 -1.12
CA GLN A 51 -12.43 3.65 -1.57
C GLN A 51 -11.49 2.64 -0.91
N VAL A 52 -12.04 1.49 -0.52
CA VAL A 52 -11.25 0.38 0.06
C VAL A 52 -10.64 -0.45 -1.06
N VAL A 53 -9.33 -0.55 -1.06
CA VAL A 53 -8.55 -1.23 -2.11
C VAL A 53 -7.67 -2.29 -1.46
N ALA A 54 -7.82 -3.54 -1.88
CA ALA A 54 -6.85 -4.57 -1.56
C ALA A 54 -5.66 -4.45 -2.51
N LEU A 55 -4.46 -4.34 -1.96
CA LEU A 55 -3.20 -4.42 -2.70
C LEU A 55 -2.56 -5.77 -2.39
N ASN A 56 -2.72 -6.70 -3.34
CA ASN A 56 -2.27 -8.08 -3.21
C ASN A 56 -0.96 -8.27 -3.95
N GLY A 57 0.12 -8.55 -3.24
CA GLY A 57 1.45 -8.67 -3.84
C GLY A 57 2.55 -8.94 -2.82
N ASP A 58 3.77 -8.75 -3.28
CA ASP A 58 4.98 -8.76 -2.47
C ASP A 58 5.71 -7.41 -2.72
N PHE A 59 6.88 -7.19 -2.13
CA PHE A 59 7.68 -5.97 -2.30
C PHE A 59 8.33 -5.90 -3.70
N THR A 60 7.49 -5.73 -4.72
CA THR A 60 7.92 -5.50 -6.10
C THR A 60 7.96 -4.00 -6.41
N PRO A 61 8.65 -3.54 -7.46
CA PRO A 61 8.65 -2.12 -7.86
C PRO A 61 7.25 -1.55 -8.04
N ASN A 62 6.35 -2.27 -8.73
CA ASN A 62 4.98 -1.82 -8.95
C ASN A 62 4.14 -1.84 -7.67
N THR A 63 4.30 -2.83 -6.80
CA THR A 63 3.58 -2.87 -5.52
C THR A 63 3.94 -1.67 -4.64
N ILE A 64 5.24 -1.35 -4.55
CA ILE A 64 5.71 -0.19 -3.78
C ILE A 64 5.18 1.11 -4.39
N ALA A 65 5.27 1.28 -5.72
CA ALA A 65 4.78 2.46 -6.40
C ALA A 65 3.26 2.63 -6.27
N LEU A 66 2.49 1.54 -6.37
CA LEU A 66 1.04 1.52 -6.14
C LEU A 66 0.68 1.89 -4.71
N LEU A 67 1.43 1.42 -3.71
CA LEU A 67 1.22 1.81 -2.31
C LEU A 67 1.32 3.33 -2.15
N PHE A 68 2.37 3.97 -2.70
CA PHE A 68 2.52 5.42 -2.68
C PHE A 68 1.38 6.13 -3.43
N ALA A 69 1.01 5.66 -4.62
CA ALA A 69 -0.07 6.24 -5.41
C ALA A 69 -1.42 6.16 -4.69
N LEU A 70 -1.74 5.03 -4.06
CA LEU A 70 -2.99 4.83 -3.30
C LEU A 70 -3.02 5.70 -2.02
N ILE A 71 -1.88 5.89 -1.34
CA ILE A 71 -1.77 6.81 -0.20
C ILE A 71 -2.10 8.24 -0.65
N GLU A 72 -1.53 8.72 -1.76
CA GLU A 72 -1.80 10.08 -2.27
C GLU A 72 -3.24 10.25 -2.76
N ASN A 73 -3.87 9.19 -3.28
CA ASN A 73 -5.30 9.20 -3.66
C ASN A 73 -6.24 9.06 -2.45
N ALA A 74 -5.69 9.05 -1.23
CA ALA A 74 -6.43 8.88 0.03
C ALA A 74 -7.30 7.61 0.05
N ASN A 75 -6.82 6.50 -0.49
CA ASN A 75 -7.49 5.20 -0.42
C ASN A 75 -7.32 4.55 0.96
N ILE A 76 -8.22 3.63 1.28
CA ILE A 76 -8.09 2.73 2.43
C ILE A 76 -7.49 1.43 1.91
N ILE A 77 -6.26 1.16 2.29
CA ILE A 77 -5.43 0.11 1.71
C ILE A 77 -5.44 -1.12 2.61
N VAL A 78 -5.72 -2.27 2.02
CA VAL A 78 -5.68 -3.59 2.65
C VAL A 78 -4.54 -4.38 1.99
N PRO A 79 -3.34 -4.39 2.57
CA PRO A 79 -2.25 -5.19 2.01
C PRO A 79 -2.56 -6.67 2.20
N LEU A 80 -2.32 -7.45 1.15
CA LEU A 80 -2.49 -8.89 1.13
C LEU A 80 -1.23 -9.54 0.57
N ALA A 81 -0.82 -10.68 1.15
CA ALA A 81 0.28 -11.46 0.64
C ALA A 81 -0.23 -12.58 -0.30
N ASN A 82 0.46 -12.79 -1.41
CA ASN A 82 0.08 -13.80 -2.42
C ASN A 82 0.04 -15.24 -1.88
N GLN A 83 0.74 -15.51 -0.78
CA GLN A 83 0.93 -16.87 -0.24
C GLN A 83 -0.27 -17.44 0.52
N GLN A 84 -1.38 -16.69 0.70
CA GLN A 84 -2.51 -17.12 1.53
C GLN A 84 -3.89 -16.86 0.89
N PRO A 85 -4.24 -17.47 -0.27
CA PRO A 85 -5.48 -17.15 -0.98
C PRO A 85 -6.76 -17.37 -0.15
N SER A 86 -6.85 -18.44 0.62
CA SER A 86 -8.04 -18.76 1.43
C SER A 86 -8.23 -17.80 2.62
N SER A 87 -7.15 -17.33 3.21
CA SER A 87 -7.17 -16.30 4.26
C SER A 87 -7.52 -14.93 3.71
N ASN A 88 -7.08 -14.62 2.47
CA ASN A 88 -7.31 -13.34 1.84
C ASN A 88 -8.79 -13.09 1.55
N GLN A 89 -9.57 -14.11 1.17
CA GLN A 89 -11.00 -13.94 0.92
C GLN A 89 -11.75 -13.38 2.14
N LYS A 90 -11.51 -13.93 3.34
CA LYS A 90 -12.11 -13.42 4.58
C LYS A 90 -11.66 -11.99 4.89
N LYS A 91 -10.38 -11.65 4.68
CA LYS A 91 -9.86 -10.30 4.89
C LYS A 91 -10.54 -9.29 3.96
N ILE A 92 -10.75 -9.66 2.69
CA ILE A 92 -11.46 -8.86 1.67
C ILE A 92 -12.90 -8.57 2.12
N GLU A 93 -13.64 -9.60 2.55
CA GLU A 93 -15.01 -9.48 3.01
C GLU A 93 -15.13 -8.60 4.27
N ILE A 94 -14.32 -8.85 5.29
CA ILE A 94 -14.31 -8.08 6.55
C ILE A 94 -13.99 -6.61 6.30
N SER A 95 -13.08 -6.32 5.36
CA SER A 95 -12.66 -4.94 5.07
C SER A 95 -13.61 -4.20 4.14
N GLY A 96 -14.56 -4.87 3.48
CA GLY A 96 -15.44 -4.23 2.49
C GLY A 96 -14.66 -3.72 1.28
N VAL A 97 -13.73 -4.52 0.77
CA VAL A 97 -12.91 -4.18 -0.40
C VAL A 97 -13.79 -4.01 -1.63
N ALA A 98 -13.60 -2.90 -2.35
CA ALA A 98 -14.32 -2.60 -3.59
C ALA A 98 -13.48 -2.87 -4.86
N THR A 99 -12.15 -2.87 -4.71
CA THR A 99 -11.24 -3.16 -5.83
C THR A 99 -10.05 -3.94 -5.30
N ILE A 100 -9.65 -4.98 -6.03
CA ILE A 100 -8.39 -5.70 -5.79
C ILE A 100 -7.41 -5.27 -6.88
N ILE A 101 -6.22 -4.87 -6.47
CA ILE A 101 -5.07 -4.68 -7.35
C ILE A 101 -4.09 -5.80 -7.01
N SER A 102 -3.83 -6.67 -7.98
CA SER A 102 -2.89 -7.79 -7.79
C SER A 102 -1.63 -7.57 -8.60
N VAL A 103 -0.49 -7.76 -7.94
CA VAL A 103 0.84 -7.71 -8.56
C VAL A 103 1.46 -9.09 -8.44
N ASN A 104 1.76 -9.70 -9.58
CA ASN A 104 2.33 -11.03 -9.62
C ASN A 104 3.87 -11.02 -9.42
N GLU A 105 4.49 -12.19 -9.42
CA GLU A 105 5.94 -12.34 -9.27
C GLU A 105 6.77 -11.76 -10.42
N ASN A 106 6.14 -11.50 -11.59
CA ASN A 106 6.77 -10.84 -12.73
C ASN A 106 6.59 -9.32 -12.69
N ASP A 107 6.00 -8.81 -11.62
CA ASP A 107 5.65 -7.40 -11.43
C ASP A 107 4.55 -6.91 -12.39
N ASP A 108 3.75 -7.84 -12.98
CA ASP A 108 2.58 -7.49 -13.78
C ASP A 108 1.40 -7.15 -12.87
N VAL A 109 0.63 -6.13 -13.26
CA VAL A 109 -0.47 -5.58 -12.47
C VAL A 109 -1.82 -5.88 -13.11
N SER A 110 -2.77 -6.32 -12.31
CA SER A 110 -4.17 -6.52 -12.71
C SER A 110 -5.15 -5.87 -11.74
N PHE A 111 -6.31 -5.47 -12.25
CA PHE A 111 -7.38 -4.85 -11.48
C PHE A 111 -8.64 -5.70 -11.55
N GLU A 112 -9.27 -5.93 -10.41
CA GLU A 112 -10.55 -6.62 -10.28
C GLU A 112 -11.50 -5.76 -9.44
N ARG A 113 -12.70 -5.48 -9.96
CA ARG A 113 -13.75 -4.76 -9.21
C ARG A 113 -14.67 -5.75 -8.54
N LEU A 114 -14.98 -5.47 -7.29
CA LEU A 114 -15.90 -6.26 -6.49
C LEU A 114 -17.20 -5.48 -6.26
N ASN A 115 -18.32 -6.19 -6.25
CA ASN A 115 -19.58 -5.67 -5.76
C ASN A 115 -19.60 -5.74 -4.24
N SER A 116 -18.98 -4.74 -3.57
CA SER A 116 -18.98 -4.68 -2.11
C SER A 116 -20.36 -4.23 -1.60
N SER A 117 -20.98 -5.04 -0.76
CA SER A 117 -22.31 -4.78 -0.19
C SER A 117 -22.28 -4.02 1.14
N SER A 118 -21.16 -3.96 1.83
CA SER A 118 -21.04 -3.25 3.11
C SER A 118 -19.66 -2.65 3.29
N VAL A 119 -19.63 -1.41 3.77
CA VAL A 119 -18.38 -0.72 4.13
C VAL A 119 -18.40 -0.47 5.63
N PRO A 120 -17.37 -0.92 6.37
CA PRO A 120 -17.28 -0.69 7.80
C PRO A 120 -17.36 0.80 8.18
N THR A 121 -18.15 1.13 9.19
CA THR A 121 -18.30 2.50 9.74
C THR A 121 -16.99 3.08 10.29
N LEU A 122 -16.04 2.20 10.65
CA LEU A 122 -14.69 2.58 11.10
C LEU A 122 -13.94 3.49 10.11
N TYR A 123 -14.31 3.48 8.83
CA TYR A 123 -13.66 4.28 7.80
C TYR A 123 -14.23 5.70 7.67
N GLU A 124 -15.38 5.99 8.28
CA GLU A 124 -16.05 7.29 8.15
C GLU A 124 -15.17 8.45 8.59
N LYS A 125 -14.43 8.26 9.68
CA LYS A 125 -13.49 9.27 10.18
C LYS A 125 -12.36 9.55 9.18
N LEU A 126 -11.77 8.51 8.59
CA LEU A 126 -10.72 8.67 7.58
C LEU A 126 -11.27 9.36 6.34
N ARG A 127 -12.45 8.97 5.89
CA ARG A 127 -13.12 9.56 4.72
C ARG A 127 -13.46 11.03 4.91
N SER A 128 -14.02 11.39 6.06
CA SER A 128 -14.37 12.78 6.37
C SER A 128 -13.16 13.70 6.43
N GLN A 129 -11.99 13.16 6.76
CA GLN A 129 -10.71 13.88 6.82
C GLN A 129 -9.91 13.79 5.51
N CYS A 130 -10.39 13.02 4.52
CA CYS A 130 -9.62 12.67 3.31
C CYS A 130 -8.25 12.04 3.64
N HIS A 131 -8.18 11.26 4.72
CA HIS A 131 -6.96 10.58 5.14
C HIS A 131 -6.89 9.18 4.53
N PRO A 132 -5.73 8.77 3.98
CA PRO A 132 -5.52 7.38 3.60
C PRO A 132 -5.50 6.47 4.82
N GLY A 133 -6.07 5.29 4.67
CA GLY A 133 -6.12 4.28 5.72
C GLY A 133 -5.25 3.07 5.41
N LEU A 134 -4.76 2.40 6.46
CA LEU A 134 -4.11 1.11 6.37
C LEU A 134 -4.87 0.12 7.25
N VAL A 135 -5.31 -1.00 6.67
CA VAL A 135 -5.99 -2.08 7.37
C VAL A 135 -5.07 -3.27 7.47
N LEU A 136 -4.65 -3.60 8.68
CA LEU A 136 -3.82 -4.77 8.95
C LEU A 136 -4.62 -5.81 9.72
N PHE A 137 -4.30 -7.08 9.49
CA PHE A 137 -4.94 -8.19 10.17
C PHE A 137 -4.00 -8.85 11.19
N THR A 138 -4.57 -9.18 12.33
CA THR A 138 -3.93 -10.00 13.35
C THR A 138 -4.62 -11.34 13.44
N SER A 139 -3.86 -12.40 13.72
CA SER A 139 -4.42 -13.70 14.09
C SER A 139 -5.12 -13.55 15.44
N GLY A 140 -6.45 -13.49 15.44
CA GLY A 140 -7.22 -13.51 16.68
C GLY A 140 -7.05 -14.83 17.40
N THR A 141 -7.08 -14.82 18.74
CA THR A 141 -7.09 -16.03 19.59
C THR A 141 -8.29 -16.97 19.30
N SER A 142 -9.32 -16.45 18.65
CA SER A 142 -10.53 -17.19 18.22
C SER A 142 -10.39 -17.82 16.81
N GLY A 143 -9.23 -17.69 16.14
CA GLY A 143 -9.02 -18.21 14.78
C GLY A 143 -9.58 -17.31 13.66
N GLU A 144 -10.42 -16.32 13.97
CA GLU A 144 -10.93 -15.37 13.00
C GLU A 144 -9.99 -14.13 12.88
N PRO A 145 -9.70 -13.66 11.64
CA PRO A 145 -8.86 -12.49 11.46
C PRO A 145 -9.53 -11.23 12.00
N LYS A 146 -8.79 -10.46 12.80
CA LYS A 146 -9.23 -9.16 13.33
C LYS A 146 -8.57 -8.04 12.58
N ALA A 147 -9.36 -7.12 12.02
CA ALA A 147 -8.90 -5.94 11.32
C ALA A 147 -8.53 -4.82 12.30
N ALA A 148 -7.35 -4.24 12.13
CA ALA A 148 -6.92 -3.01 12.80
C ALA A 148 -6.78 -1.89 11.75
N VAL A 149 -7.49 -0.79 11.95
CA VAL A 149 -7.49 0.36 11.04
C VAL A 149 -6.54 1.44 11.56
N HIS A 150 -5.61 1.84 10.72
CA HIS A 150 -4.61 2.86 11.01
C HIS A 150 -4.78 4.05 10.06
N ASP A 151 -4.55 5.25 10.58
CA ASP A 151 -4.49 6.49 9.82
C ASP A 151 -3.05 6.69 9.30
N PHE A 152 -2.84 6.67 7.99
CA PHE A 152 -1.51 6.86 7.40
C PHE A 152 -0.91 8.22 7.73
N VAL A 153 -1.71 9.28 7.88
CA VAL A 153 -1.20 10.59 8.28
C VAL A 153 -0.45 10.49 9.60
N LYS A 154 -1.02 9.77 10.57
CA LYS A 154 -0.39 9.55 11.88
C LYS A 154 0.81 8.59 11.80
N LEU A 155 0.70 7.53 11.00
CA LEU A 155 1.79 6.58 10.83
C LEU A 155 3.03 7.24 10.23
N LEU A 156 2.84 8.17 9.29
CA LEU A 156 3.92 8.84 8.59
C LEU A 156 4.57 9.98 9.42
N GLU A 157 3.97 10.41 10.53
CA GLU A 157 4.55 11.46 11.39
C GLU A 157 5.95 11.12 11.89
N LYS A 158 6.20 9.85 12.20
CA LYS A 158 7.53 9.40 12.66
C LYS A 158 8.63 9.61 11.63
N PHE A 159 8.30 9.55 10.32
CA PHE A 159 9.27 9.74 9.23
C PHE A 159 9.56 11.21 8.91
N LYS A 160 8.87 12.17 9.55
CA LYS A 160 9.19 13.59 9.45
C LYS A 160 10.51 13.94 10.14
N ARG A 161 10.97 13.08 11.07
CA ARG A 161 12.26 13.25 11.73
C ARG A 161 13.34 12.53 10.92
N ARG A 162 14.46 13.22 10.71
CA ARG A 162 15.61 12.64 10.01
C ARG A 162 16.17 11.49 10.85
N THR A 163 16.22 10.30 10.26
CA THR A 163 16.79 9.10 10.86
C THR A 163 18.01 8.65 10.07
N LEU A 164 18.77 7.70 10.61
CA LEU A 164 19.82 7.05 9.87
C LEU A 164 19.23 6.29 8.68
N THR A 165 19.90 6.38 7.53
CA THR A 165 19.55 5.60 6.35
C THR A 165 20.31 4.29 6.36
N PHE A 166 19.58 3.19 6.16
CA PHE A 166 20.16 1.85 6.11
C PHE A 166 19.82 1.21 4.76
N ARG A 167 20.72 0.35 4.29
CA ARG A 167 20.38 -0.65 3.28
C ARG A 167 19.82 -1.84 4.02
N THR A 168 18.57 -2.18 3.77
CA THR A 168 17.86 -3.25 4.46
C THR A 168 17.51 -4.38 3.52
N LEU A 169 17.55 -5.61 4.01
CA LEU A 169 16.98 -6.77 3.35
C LEU A 169 15.58 -6.98 3.93
N ASN A 170 14.55 -6.75 3.12
CA ASN A 170 13.18 -7.02 3.54
C ASN A 170 12.81 -8.46 3.22
N PHE A 171 12.56 -9.26 4.26
CA PHE A 171 12.15 -10.68 4.19
C PHE A 171 10.77 -10.92 4.83
N LEU A 172 10.14 -9.85 5.32
CA LEU A 172 8.80 -9.93 5.90
C LEU A 172 7.73 -9.83 4.81
N LEU A 173 6.56 -10.41 5.07
CA LEU A 173 5.45 -10.35 4.13
C LEU A 173 4.89 -8.93 4.00
N PHE A 174 4.33 -8.63 2.84
CA PHE A 174 3.77 -7.31 2.51
C PHE A 174 2.56 -6.94 3.39
N ASP A 175 1.79 -7.91 3.88
CA ASP A 175 0.63 -7.72 4.76
C ASP A 175 0.99 -7.58 6.25
N HIS A 176 2.27 -7.49 6.59
CA HIS A 176 2.76 -7.29 7.95
C HIS A 176 3.32 -5.89 8.18
N TRP A 177 3.00 -5.32 9.35
CA TRP A 177 3.52 -4.01 9.76
C TRP A 177 5.05 -3.93 9.70
N GLY A 178 5.75 -4.98 10.11
CA GLY A 178 7.21 -5.03 10.07
C GLY A 178 7.77 -4.83 8.67
N GLY A 179 7.16 -5.46 7.66
CA GLY A 179 7.56 -5.31 6.26
C GLY A 179 7.28 -3.90 5.72
N LEU A 180 6.08 -3.37 5.98
CA LEU A 180 5.70 -2.02 5.53
C LEU A 180 6.48 -0.90 6.22
N ASN A 181 7.10 -1.19 7.35
CA ASN A 181 7.81 -0.21 8.18
C ASN A 181 9.34 -0.26 7.95
N THR A 182 9.84 -1.15 7.10
CA THR A 182 11.25 -1.26 6.75
C THR A 182 11.64 -0.24 5.70
#